data_cfe3a296eb4a0cb8a63306f39f3e5c11
#
_entry.id   cfe3a296eb4a0cb8a63306f39f3e5c11
#
_cell.length_a   1.000
_cell.length_b   1.000
_cell.length_c   1.000
_cell.angle_alpha   90.00
_cell.angle_beta   90.00
_cell.angle_gamma   90.00
#
_symmetry.space_group_name_H-M   'P 1'
#
loop_
_entity.id
_entity.type
_entity.pdbx_description
1 polymer ?
#
loop_
_entity_poly.entity_id
_entity_poly.type
_entity_poly.pdbx_seq_one_letter_code
_entity_poly.pdbx_strand_id
1 'polypeptide(L)'
;MDDDRVRATETSIRMLEGLIDLGGEAGITELATHLSVAKSTVYKHLNTLDSNGLVVKHGDRYRIGLRALEFGGYAQRYDGVYDTARPQLRKMADETGELANLMFEEDGWGVYVHTSRGEDAVDIDTQTGRRAHLHATGLGKAILATLPEERVEAIVDSRGL
;
A
#
# COMPACT_ATOMS: atom_id res chain seq x y z
N MET A 1 26.58 -6.60 -5.20
CA MET A 1 26.20 -5.76 -4.04
C MET A 1 24.85 -6.26 -3.58
N ASP A 2 24.86 -7.27 -2.78
CA ASP A 2 23.63 -7.79 -2.24
C ASP A 2 24.00 -8.47 -0.95
N ASP A 3 23.59 -7.95 0.18
CA ASP A 3 23.37 -8.75 1.39
C ASP A 3 23.43 -7.95 2.69
N ASP A 4 23.00 -6.70 2.67
CA ASP A 4 22.75 -5.97 3.94
C ASP A 4 21.26 -6.03 4.35
N ARG A 5 20.45 -6.83 3.63
CA ARG A 5 19.01 -6.98 3.91
C ARG A 5 18.75 -8.13 4.87
N VAL A 6 17.95 -7.86 5.89
CA VAL A 6 17.55 -8.89 6.86
C VAL A 6 16.41 -9.73 6.28
N ARG A 7 16.73 -10.92 5.77
CA ARG A 7 15.76 -11.86 5.14
C ARG A 7 14.53 -12.15 6.01
N ALA A 8 14.70 -12.19 7.33
CA ALA A 8 13.56 -12.40 8.24
C ALA A 8 12.57 -11.24 8.17
N THR A 9 13.06 -10.01 8.05
CA THR A 9 12.19 -8.82 7.90
C THR A 9 11.45 -8.84 6.57
N GLU A 10 12.14 -9.15 5.46
CA GLU A 10 11.50 -9.30 4.15
C GLU A 10 10.41 -10.39 4.18
N THR A 11 10.70 -11.52 4.83
CA THR A 11 9.71 -12.59 4.98
C THR A 11 8.49 -12.14 5.78
N SER A 12 8.68 -11.35 6.85
CA SER A 12 7.56 -10.79 7.62
C SER A 12 6.71 -9.83 6.80
N ILE A 13 7.33 -8.97 5.99
CA ILE A 13 6.62 -8.07 5.06
C ILE A 13 5.81 -8.88 4.05
N ARG A 14 6.41 -9.90 3.43
CA ARG A 14 5.70 -10.79 2.50
C ARG A 14 4.51 -11.52 3.15
N MET A 15 4.54 -11.81 4.47
CA MET A 15 3.36 -12.35 5.17
C MET A 15 2.22 -11.34 5.21
N LEU A 16 2.51 -10.06 5.46
CA LEU A 16 1.50 -8.99 5.46
C LEU A 16 0.91 -8.78 4.06
N GLU A 17 1.77 -8.73 3.03
CA GLU A 17 1.35 -8.64 1.63
C GLU A 17 0.49 -9.83 1.23
N GLY A 18 0.91 -11.06 1.54
CA GLY A 18 0.16 -12.28 1.26
C GLY A 18 -1.21 -12.33 1.94
N LEU A 19 -1.37 -11.76 3.15
CA LEU A 19 -2.68 -11.61 3.78
C LEU A 19 -3.58 -10.66 2.96
N ILE A 20 -3.04 -9.57 2.44
CA ILE A 20 -3.79 -8.62 1.60
C ILE A 20 -4.20 -9.30 0.28
N ASP A 21 -3.27 -9.97 -0.39
CA ASP A 21 -3.51 -10.67 -1.67
C ASP A 21 -4.60 -11.76 -1.55
N LEU A 22 -4.69 -12.40 -0.39
CA LEU A 22 -5.70 -13.42 -0.08
C LEU A 22 -7.03 -12.84 0.45
N GLY A 23 -7.26 -11.54 0.28
CA GLY A 23 -8.50 -10.89 0.67
C GLY A 23 -8.56 -10.40 2.12
N GLY A 24 -7.41 -10.23 2.76
CA GLY A 24 -7.26 -9.63 4.09
C GLY A 24 -7.22 -10.63 5.25
N GLU A 25 -7.50 -11.92 5.00
CA GLU A 25 -7.50 -12.98 6.03
C GLU A 25 -7.10 -14.33 5.41
N ALA A 26 -6.16 -15.04 6.06
CA ALA A 26 -5.74 -16.36 5.60
C ALA A 26 -5.27 -17.26 6.75
N GLY A 27 -5.34 -18.58 6.51
CA GLY A 27 -4.74 -19.60 7.37
C GLY A 27 -3.28 -19.86 7.01
N ILE A 28 -2.54 -20.51 7.91
CA ILE A 28 -1.12 -20.86 7.74
C ILE A 28 -0.87 -21.65 6.44
N THR A 29 -1.75 -22.58 6.10
CA THR A 29 -1.59 -23.42 4.90
C THR A 29 -1.77 -22.62 3.63
N GLU A 30 -2.75 -21.72 3.58
CA GLU A 30 -3.02 -20.84 2.43
C GLU A 30 -1.83 -19.91 2.17
N LEU A 31 -1.35 -19.22 3.23
CA LEU A 31 -0.16 -18.36 3.14
C LEU A 31 1.09 -19.15 2.74
N ALA A 32 1.32 -20.33 3.29
CA ALA A 32 2.47 -21.17 2.95
C ALA A 32 2.47 -21.53 1.45
N THR A 33 1.30 -21.87 0.91
CA THR A 33 1.12 -22.17 -0.50
C THR A 33 1.31 -20.92 -1.37
N HIS A 34 0.64 -19.83 -1.04
CA HIS A 34 0.70 -18.56 -1.78
C HIS A 34 2.14 -18.01 -1.87
N LEU A 35 2.86 -18.01 -0.76
CA LEU A 35 4.22 -17.46 -0.67
C LEU A 35 5.32 -18.47 -1.03
N SER A 36 4.97 -19.75 -1.28
CA SER A 36 5.93 -20.84 -1.53
C SER A 36 6.96 -21.01 -0.41
N VAL A 37 6.51 -20.97 0.86
CA VAL A 37 7.35 -21.12 2.04
C VAL A 37 6.84 -22.26 2.96
N ALA A 38 7.69 -22.77 3.82
CA ALA A 38 7.31 -23.82 4.77
C ALA A 38 6.29 -23.30 5.80
N LYS A 39 5.29 -24.13 6.16
CA LYS A 39 4.29 -23.80 7.20
C LYS A 39 4.92 -23.39 8.53
N SER A 40 6.03 -24.01 8.91
CA SER A 40 6.78 -23.67 10.13
C SER A 40 7.37 -22.26 10.08
N THR A 41 7.77 -21.79 8.89
CA THR A 41 8.23 -20.42 8.66
C THR A 41 7.07 -19.45 8.82
N VAL A 42 5.94 -19.71 8.14
CA VAL A 42 4.72 -18.90 8.26
C VAL A 42 4.31 -18.76 9.72
N TYR A 43 4.22 -19.88 10.44
CA TYR A 43 3.85 -19.89 11.86
C TYR A 43 4.74 -18.99 12.72
N LYS A 44 6.07 -19.08 12.56
CA LYS A 44 7.02 -18.28 13.35
C LYS A 44 6.85 -16.77 13.06
N HIS A 45 6.72 -16.40 11.80
CA HIS A 45 6.54 -14.99 11.41
C HIS A 45 5.19 -14.45 11.88
N LEU A 46 4.10 -15.18 11.67
CA LEU A 46 2.78 -14.77 12.14
C LEU A 46 2.72 -14.61 13.67
N ASN A 47 3.33 -15.52 14.43
CA ASN A 47 3.41 -15.38 15.90
C ASN A 47 4.17 -14.10 16.30
N THR A 48 5.26 -13.78 15.63
CA THR A 48 6.01 -12.55 15.89
C THR A 48 5.18 -11.31 15.54
N LEU A 49 4.50 -11.32 14.40
CA LEU A 49 3.64 -10.22 13.96
C LEU A 49 2.42 -10.04 14.90
N ASP A 50 1.82 -11.14 15.35
CA ASP A 50 0.71 -11.15 16.30
C ASP A 50 1.13 -10.59 17.67
N SER A 51 2.26 -11.05 18.21
CA SER A 51 2.81 -10.52 19.47
C SER A 51 3.14 -9.01 19.42
N ASN A 52 3.34 -8.47 18.20
CA ASN A 52 3.54 -7.05 17.95
C ASN A 52 2.27 -6.31 17.50
N GLY A 53 1.13 -6.98 17.41
CA GLY A 53 -0.16 -6.40 17.04
C GLY A 53 -0.31 -6.03 15.56
N LEU A 54 0.67 -6.39 14.70
CA LEU A 54 0.60 -6.15 13.25
C LEU A 54 -0.30 -7.15 12.53
N VAL A 55 -0.50 -8.31 13.14
CA VAL A 55 -1.45 -9.34 12.73
C VAL A 55 -2.28 -9.71 13.95
N VAL A 56 -3.49 -10.17 13.73
CA VAL A 56 -4.38 -10.68 14.78
C VAL A 56 -4.89 -12.05 14.38
N LYS A 57 -4.76 -13.01 15.28
CA LYS A 57 -5.29 -14.36 15.12
C LYS A 57 -6.79 -14.40 15.46
N HIS A 58 -7.59 -14.95 14.57
CA HIS A 58 -9.02 -15.20 14.78
C HIS A 58 -9.33 -16.65 14.41
N GLY A 59 -9.53 -17.50 15.42
CA GLY A 59 -9.66 -18.94 15.22
C GLY A 59 -8.36 -19.55 14.67
N ASP A 60 -8.44 -20.13 13.47
CA ASP A 60 -7.33 -20.72 12.72
C ASP A 60 -6.79 -19.80 11.61
N ARG A 61 -7.34 -18.61 11.47
CA ARG A 61 -6.98 -17.60 10.48
C ARG A 61 -6.27 -16.40 11.10
N TYR A 62 -5.57 -15.65 10.27
CA TYR A 62 -4.86 -14.42 10.63
C TYR A 62 -5.26 -13.30 9.70
N ARG A 63 -5.38 -12.09 10.22
CA ARG A 63 -5.66 -10.87 9.46
C ARG A 63 -4.73 -9.74 9.87
N ILE A 64 -4.64 -8.68 9.06
CA ILE A 64 -3.89 -7.48 9.42
C ILE A 64 -4.48 -6.86 10.70
N GLY A 65 -3.61 -6.56 11.64
CA GLY A 65 -3.96 -5.90 12.90
C GLY A 65 -4.19 -4.40 12.73
N LEU A 66 -5.10 -3.82 13.52
CA LEU A 66 -5.40 -2.37 13.46
C LEU A 66 -4.20 -1.50 13.84
N ARG A 67 -3.18 -2.05 14.49
CA ARG A 67 -1.92 -1.31 14.73
C ARG A 67 -1.24 -0.83 13.46
N ALA A 68 -1.47 -1.49 12.32
CA ALA A 68 -0.96 -1.02 11.02
C ALA A 68 -1.45 0.39 10.67
N LEU A 69 -2.64 0.80 11.15
CA LEU A 69 -3.18 2.16 10.96
C LEU A 69 -2.36 3.23 11.68
N GLU A 70 -1.69 2.90 12.79
CA GLU A 70 -0.80 3.83 13.47
C GLU A 70 0.35 4.25 12.55
N PHE A 71 1.03 3.29 11.94
CA PHE A 71 2.12 3.56 10.99
C PHE A 71 1.62 4.29 9.75
N GLY A 72 0.52 3.80 9.16
CA GLY A 72 -0.09 4.44 7.99
C GLY A 72 -0.54 5.87 8.27
N GLY A 73 -1.10 6.14 9.44
CA GLY A 73 -1.52 7.48 9.85
C GLY A 73 -0.36 8.45 10.01
N TYR A 74 0.79 8.00 10.49
CA TYR A 74 2.01 8.81 10.52
C TYR A 74 2.55 9.07 9.11
N ALA A 75 2.68 8.02 8.29
CA ALA A 75 3.16 8.15 6.91
C ALA A 75 2.29 9.11 6.09
N GLN A 76 0.97 9.02 6.23
CA GLN A 76 0.00 9.84 5.49
C GLN A 76 0.13 11.35 5.77
N ARG A 77 0.57 11.74 6.98
CA ARG A 77 0.65 13.14 7.42
C ARG A 77 2.05 13.73 7.40
N TYR A 78 3.03 12.99 6.90
CA TYR A 78 4.44 13.33 7.04
C TYR A 78 4.80 14.75 6.56
N ASP A 79 4.24 15.21 5.44
CA ASP A 79 4.56 16.50 4.81
C ASP A 79 3.52 17.61 5.07
N GLY A 80 2.44 17.31 5.82
CA GLY A 80 1.36 18.25 6.12
C GLY A 80 0.40 18.57 4.96
N VAL A 81 0.70 18.13 3.74
CA VAL A 81 -0.17 18.35 2.57
C VAL A 81 -1.50 17.63 2.72
N TYR A 82 -1.49 16.45 3.34
CA TYR A 82 -2.69 15.65 3.56
C TYR A 82 -3.82 16.42 4.24
N ASP A 83 -3.54 17.11 5.35
CA ASP A 83 -4.55 17.81 6.15
C ASP A 83 -5.15 19.00 5.38
N THR A 84 -4.36 19.65 4.53
CA THR A 84 -4.82 20.76 3.66
C THR A 84 -5.59 20.24 2.44
N ALA A 85 -5.14 19.16 1.82
CA ALA A 85 -5.74 18.61 0.61
C ALA A 85 -7.08 17.90 0.86
N ARG A 86 -7.19 17.17 1.98
CA ARG A 86 -8.36 16.34 2.29
C ARG A 86 -9.71 17.08 2.18
N PRO A 87 -9.91 18.27 2.78
CA PRO A 87 -11.18 18.99 2.65
C PRO A 87 -11.46 19.45 1.21
N GLN A 88 -10.42 19.76 0.42
CA GLN A 88 -10.56 20.14 -0.98
C GLN A 88 -10.98 18.94 -1.84
N LEU A 89 -10.37 17.78 -1.61
CA LEU A 89 -10.75 16.55 -2.30
C LEU A 89 -12.19 16.15 -2.01
N ARG A 90 -12.62 16.31 -0.75
CA ARG A 90 -14.01 16.07 -0.37
C ARG A 90 -14.96 16.98 -1.14
N LYS A 91 -14.65 18.28 -1.15
CA LYS A 91 -15.43 19.28 -1.90
C LYS A 91 -15.50 18.95 -3.39
N MET A 92 -14.37 18.61 -4.00
CA MET A 92 -14.33 18.22 -5.42
C MET A 92 -15.20 16.99 -5.69
N ALA A 93 -15.13 15.96 -4.85
CA ALA A 93 -15.94 14.77 -5.00
C ALA A 93 -17.44 15.06 -4.86
N ASP A 94 -17.83 15.89 -3.88
CA ASP A 94 -19.22 16.29 -3.65
C ASP A 94 -19.76 17.16 -4.80
N GLU A 95 -18.94 18.05 -5.40
CA GLU A 95 -19.34 18.93 -6.52
C GLU A 95 -19.42 18.22 -7.88
N THR A 96 -18.58 17.22 -8.10
CA THR A 96 -18.50 16.52 -9.40
C THR A 96 -19.26 15.21 -9.45
N GLY A 97 -19.58 14.62 -8.30
CA GLY A 97 -20.10 13.27 -8.19
C GLY A 97 -19.04 12.17 -8.36
N GLU A 98 -17.79 12.52 -8.69
CA GLU A 98 -16.73 11.62 -9.10
C GLU A 98 -15.72 11.28 -8.00
N LEU A 99 -14.70 10.48 -8.34
CA LEU A 99 -13.56 10.20 -7.46
C LEU A 99 -12.56 11.35 -7.47
N ALA A 100 -12.20 11.85 -6.29
CA ALA A 100 -11.07 12.75 -6.09
C ALA A 100 -9.97 12.05 -5.29
N ASN A 101 -8.79 11.93 -5.88
CA ASN A 101 -7.67 11.20 -5.30
C ASN A 101 -6.46 12.10 -5.06
N LEU A 102 -5.75 11.86 -3.96
CA LEU A 102 -4.40 12.39 -3.71
C LEU A 102 -3.38 11.28 -3.90
N MET A 103 -2.37 11.56 -4.71
CA MET A 103 -1.26 10.63 -4.97
C MET A 103 0.06 11.35 -4.79
N PHE A 104 1.03 10.67 -4.15
CA PHE A 104 2.42 11.11 -4.07
C PHE A 104 3.32 10.13 -4.82
N GLU A 105 4.43 10.65 -5.36
CA GLU A 105 5.53 9.81 -5.84
C GLU A 105 6.40 9.44 -4.65
N GLU A 106 6.64 8.16 -4.45
CA GLU A 106 7.59 7.64 -3.49
C GLU A 106 8.36 6.48 -4.10
N ASP A 107 9.66 6.63 -4.21
CA ASP A 107 10.57 5.60 -4.71
C ASP A 107 10.14 5.01 -6.07
N GLY A 108 9.67 5.86 -6.97
CA GLY A 108 9.21 5.51 -8.33
C GLY A 108 7.80 4.96 -8.40
N TRP A 109 7.07 4.87 -7.29
CA TRP A 109 5.67 4.47 -7.24
C TRP A 109 4.76 5.68 -7.05
N GLY A 110 3.58 5.63 -7.66
CA GLY A 110 2.47 6.49 -7.27
C GLY A 110 1.73 5.86 -6.11
N VAL A 111 1.73 6.50 -4.94
CA VAL A 111 1.03 6.02 -3.74
C VAL A 111 -0.26 6.80 -3.55
N TYR A 112 -1.40 6.11 -3.51
CA TYR A 112 -2.68 6.73 -3.17
C TYR A 112 -2.69 7.08 -1.68
N VAL A 113 -2.66 8.37 -1.37
CA VAL A 113 -2.64 8.88 0.01
C VAL A 113 -4.04 9.13 0.56
N HIS A 114 -4.97 9.52 -0.32
CA HIS A 114 -6.36 9.73 0.05
C HIS A 114 -7.30 9.58 -1.16
N THR A 115 -8.50 9.09 -0.90
CA THR A 115 -9.60 9.00 -1.87
C THR A 115 -10.86 9.57 -1.24
N SER A 116 -11.48 10.54 -1.91
CA SER A 116 -12.84 10.99 -1.63
C SER A 116 -13.75 10.51 -2.76
N ARG A 117 -14.91 10.00 -2.43
CA ARG A 117 -15.87 9.41 -3.38
C ARG A 117 -17.13 10.25 -3.45
N GLY A 118 -17.53 10.68 -4.65
CA GLY A 118 -18.82 11.27 -4.94
C GLY A 118 -19.90 10.20 -5.19
N GLU A 119 -21.15 10.62 -5.42
CA GLU A 119 -22.31 9.73 -5.55
C GLU A 119 -22.27 8.89 -6.84
N ASP A 120 -21.72 9.45 -7.93
CA ASP A 120 -21.62 8.81 -9.26
C ASP A 120 -20.26 8.16 -9.51
N ALA A 121 -19.41 8.14 -8.48
CA ALA A 121 -18.02 7.68 -8.61
C ALA A 121 -17.93 6.21 -9.03
N VAL A 122 -17.15 5.95 -10.09
CA VAL A 122 -16.86 4.59 -10.54
C VAL A 122 -16.14 3.79 -9.47
N ASP A 123 -16.45 2.49 -9.41
CA ASP A 123 -15.80 1.59 -8.46
C ASP A 123 -14.45 1.12 -9.00
N ILE A 124 -13.40 1.87 -8.66
CA ILE A 124 -12.01 1.50 -8.94
C ILE A 124 -11.24 1.35 -7.64
N ASP A 125 -10.28 0.44 -7.66
CA ASP A 125 -9.47 0.13 -6.50
C ASP A 125 -8.37 1.20 -6.30
N THR A 126 -8.73 2.25 -5.57
CA THR A 126 -7.85 3.37 -5.17
C THR A 126 -7.70 3.45 -3.65
N GLN A 127 -7.57 2.30 -3.00
CA GLN A 127 -7.41 2.28 -1.54
C GLN A 127 -6.17 3.04 -1.10
N THR A 128 -6.29 3.79 0.01
CA THR A 128 -5.16 4.48 0.65
C THR A 128 -4.03 3.50 0.96
N GLY A 129 -2.81 3.87 0.60
CA GLY A 129 -1.61 3.06 0.71
C GLY A 129 -1.33 2.18 -0.51
N ARG A 130 -2.28 2.05 -1.46
CA ARG A 130 -2.04 1.28 -2.68
C ARG A 130 -1.01 1.96 -3.57
N ARG A 131 -0.11 1.16 -4.13
CA ARG A 131 0.89 1.58 -5.11
C ARG A 131 0.39 1.34 -6.53
N ALA A 132 0.74 2.25 -7.44
CA ALA A 132 0.50 2.12 -8.86
C ALA A 132 1.73 2.57 -9.64
N HIS A 133 1.95 1.99 -10.82
CA HIS A 133 2.94 2.52 -11.75
C HIS A 133 2.50 3.91 -12.21
N LEU A 134 3.41 4.88 -12.14
CA LEU A 134 3.10 6.28 -12.49
C LEU A 134 2.60 6.41 -13.93
N HIS A 135 3.20 5.68 -14.87
CA HIS A 135 2.79 5.70 -16.29
C HIS A 135 1.37 5.14 -16.51
N ALA A 136 0.85 4.31 -15.62
CA ALA A 136 -0.42 3.61 -15.79
C ALA A 136 -1.64 4.43 -15.36
N THR A 137 -1.45 5.58 -14.68
CA THR A 137 -2.55 6.39 -14.15
C THR A 137 -2.50 7.83 -14.62
N GLY A 138 -3.66 8.51 -14.67
CA GLY A 138 -3.72 9.95 -14.99
C GLY A 138 -2.94 10.80 -13.99
N LEU A 139 -3.09 10.53 -12.68
CA LEU A 139 -2.35 11.20 -11.61
C LEU A 139 -0.84 10.96 -11.74
N GLY A 140 -0.44 9.72 -11.97
CA GLY A 140 0.96 9.38 -12.15
C GLY A 140 1.60 10.07 -13.35
N LYS A 141 0.89 10.16 -14.49
CA LYS A 141 1.37 10.90 -15.68
C LYS A 141 1.50 12.40 -15.38
N ALA A 142 0.57 12.98 -14.63
CA ALA A 142 0.67 14.37 -14.19
C ALA A 142 1.89 14.60 -13.29
N ILE A 143 2.18 13.68 -12.38
CA ILE A 143 3.39 13.72 -11.55
C ILE A 143 4.64 13.63 -12.42
N LEU A 144 4.74 12.62 -13.30
CA LEU A 144 5.90 12.46 -14.20
C LEU A 144 6.17 13.71 -15.04
N ALA A 145 5.12 14.39 -15.50
CA ALA A 145 5.25 15.61 -16.31
C ALA A 145 5.86 16.80 -15.53
N THR A 146 5.91 16.75 -14.20
CA THR A 146 6.48 17.80 -13.34
C THR A 146 7.89 17.46 -12.84
N LEU A 147 8.35 16.23 -13.04
CA LEU A 147 9.67 15.78 -12.58
C LEU A 147 10.77 16.15 -13.60
N PRO A 148 12.01 16.34 -13.13
CA PRO A 148 13.17 16.43 -14.03
C PRO A 148 13.32 15.15 -14.87
N GLU A 149 13.78 15.29 -16.12
CA GLU A 149 13.94 14.18 -17.07
C GLU A 149 14.78 13.03 -16.49
N GLU A 150 15.91 13.34 -15.85
CA GLU A 150 16.77 12.37 -15.18
C GLU A 150 16.01 11.51 -14.11
N ARG A 151 15.04 12.15 -13.39
CA ARG A 151 14.23 11.42 -12.42
C ARG A 151 13.23 10.51 -13.11
N VAL A 152 12.64 10.95 -14.20
CA VAL A 152 11.71 10.14 -15.00
C VAL A 152 12.44 8.92 -15.57
N GLU A 153 13.63 9.11 -16.15
CA GLU A 153 14.46 8.00 -16.66
C GLU A 153 14.80 6.99 -15.56
N ALA A 154 15.23 7.46 -14.38
CA ALA A 154 15.53 6.59 -13.24
C ALA A 154 14.30 5.81 -12.76
N ILE A 155 13.10 6.39 -12.82
CA ILE A 155 11.84 5.70 -12.50
C ILE A 155 11.54 4.61 -13.54
N VAL A 156 11.67 4.92 -14.83
CA VAL A 156 11.45 3.97 -15.92
C VAL A 156 12.43 2.79 -15.82
N ASP A 157 13.71 3.07 -15.59
CA ASP A 157 14.74 2.04 -15.45
C ASP A 157 14.50 1.11 -14.25
N SER A 158 14.00 1.65 -13.14
CA SER A 158 13.81 0.88 -11.90
C SER A 158 12.46 0.17 -11.81
N ARG A 159 11.39 0.71 -12.43
CA ARG A 159 10.01 0.21 -12.29
C ARG A 159 9.41 -0.32 -13.61
N GLY A 160 10.05 -0.04 -14.73
CA GLY A 160 9.56 -0.38 -16.07
C GLY A 160 8.44 0.57 -16.56
N LEU A 161 7.99 0.28 -17.77
CA LEU A 161 6.84 0.92 -18.44
C LEU A 161 5.68 -0.07 -18.49
#